data_41e6b05f8e34e22fc2b5672dc083c469
#
_entry.id   41e6b05f8e34e22fc2b5672dc083c469
#
_cell.length_a   1.000
_cell.length_b   1.000
_cell.length_c   1.000
_cell.angle_alpha   90.00
_cell.angle_beta   90.00
_cell.angle_gamma   90.00
#
_symmetry.space_group_name_H-M   'P 1'
#
loop_
_entity.id
_entity.type
_entity.pdbx_description
1 polymer ?
#
loop_
_entity_poly.entity_id
_entity_poly.type
_entity_poly.pdbx_seq_one_letter_code
_entity_poly.pdbx_strand_id
1 'polypeptide(L)'
;MVEILVKNHKLYVKTKYDKSIVQFMRSRKIRKWNPSEGTWEIQESELDNLIAVLNGYEYEIKYEKKEEQSEPNTSIPEWYEFKTKPYKHQIEGIEYGLSHNKFLLADQQGCGKSKTVLDLASILKKEYSVKHVLIIACINSIKYNWKNEVEIHTDETGYILGTRVTKRGREYIGSNEDRLDDIKNIPTNPNYFIITNIETLRYNKKIEVPLKTKGKGGVQRYKKQTVFPIVEELQKQIKNGEISVIIADECHRNIKDPNSLCGKALLSLNTKYEIAMTGTPIMNNPIDIYSILYWLEFEKHSLFSFRNHYCVMGGFGNHQIIGYKNLPELQEIVDKCMLRRLKEDVLDLPEKIYINEFVEMTKPQIKLYEDVLDSILADIDRVKISPNPLTMLIRLRQVTGNPAILTSKVSDNPKFERMLELVEDVVEDGKKCLIFSNWTNIINPAFDLLKLKGFNPALYTGENTDCREAEKDRFMTDTSCKVLLGTIDAMGTGLTLTAASTVIFLDEPWNRAKKDQCEDRVHRIGTKESPNIITLMCKGTIDERIHNIVYRKGKISDIIIDKEEDIFKNPKILNYLLSQN
;
A
#
# COMPACT_ATOMS: atom_id res chain seq x y z
N MET A 1 -10.49 -48.54 -16.47
CA MET A 1 -10.09 -47.73 -15.31
C MET A 1 -9.38 -46.50 -15.81
N VAL A 2 -9.77 -45.32 -15.37
CA VAL A 2 -9.15 -44.03 -15.66
C VAL A 2 -8.37 -43.61 -14.41
N GLU A 3 -7.11 -43.27 -14.55
CA GLU A 3 -6.28 -42.80 -13.43
C GLU A 3 -6.17 -41.28 -13.52
N ILE A 4 -6.51 -40.58 -12.45
CA ILE A 4 -6.45 -39.13 -12.33
C ILE A 4 -5.49 -38.82 -11.19
N LEU A 5 -4.36 -38.15 -11.50
CA LEU A 5 -3.45 -37.62 -10.50
C LEU A 5 -3.66 -36.12 -10.38
N VAL A 6 -4.01 -35.67 -9.20
CA VAL A 6 -4.11 -34.22 -8.85
C VAL A 6 -2.77 -33.76 -8.28
N LYS A 7 -2.11 -32.85 -8.99
CA LYS A 7 -0.80 -32.34 -8.62
C LYS A 7 -0.61 -30.90 -9.11
N ASN A 8 -0.12 -30.00 -8.26
CA ASN A 8 0.21 -28.60 -8.62
C ASN A 8 -0.90 -27.89 -9.40
N HIS A 9 -2.15 -27.98 -8.91
CA HIS A 9 -3.36 -27.40 -9.52
C HIS A 9 -3.65 -27.87 -10.95
N LYS A 10 -3.21 -29.07 -11.28
CA LYS A 10 -3.44 -29.73 -12.55
C LYS A 10 -3.92 -31.16 -12.35
N LEU A 11 -4.71 -31.61 -13.30
CA LEU A 11 -5.13 -33.01 -13.42
C LEU A 11 -4.27 -33.67 -14.48
N TYR A 12 -3.63 -34.76 -14.12
CA TYR A 12 -2.93 -35.65 -15.04
C TYR A 12 -3.80 -36.87 -15.22
N VAL A 13 -4.44 -36.97 -16.38
CA VAL A 13 -5.44 -38.01 -16.66
C VAL A 13 -4.85 -39.03 -17.60
N LYS A 14 -4.75 -40.26 -17.13
CA LYS A 14 -4.31 -41.43 -17.91
C LYS A 14 -5.49 -42.35 -18.18
N THR A 15 -5.75 -42.61 -19.43
CA THR A 15 -6.86 -43.48 -19.85
C THR A 15 -6.49 -44.27 -21.08
N LYS A 16 -7.07 -45.45 -21.25
CA LYS A 16 -7.13 -46.11 -22.56
C LYS A 16 -7.97 -45.25 -23.50
N TYR A 17 -7.67 -45.31 -24.80
CA TYR A 17 -8.37 -44.48 -25.78
C TYR A 17 -9.89 -44.64 -25.63
N ASP A 18 -10.57 -43.57 -25.28
CA ASP A 18 -12.01 -43.47 -25.26
C ASP A 18 -12.43 -42.17 -25.95
N LYS A 19 -13.39 -42.26 -26.86
CA LYS A 19 -13.80 -41.13 -27.70
C LYS A 19 -14.40 -39.98 -26.89
N SER A 20 -15.21 -40.30 -25.89
CA SER A 20 -15.91 -39.32 -25.05
C SER A 20 -14.92 -38.55 -24.17
N ILE A 21 -14.00 -39.25 -23.51
CA ILE A 21 -12.97 -38.67 -22.65
C ILE A 21 -12.01 -37.81 -23.48
N VAL A 22 -11.55 -38.31 -24.63
CA VAL A 22 -10.65 -37.57 -25.54
C VAL A 22 -11.34 -36.32 -26.08
N GLN A 23 -12.64 -36.39 -26.42
CA GLN A 23 -13.42 -35.25 -26.87
C GLN A 23 -13.56 -34.21 -25.75
N PHE A 24 -13.81 -34.62 -24.52
CA PHE A 24 -13.82 -33.75 -23.35
C PHE A 24 -12.47 -33.06 -23.19
N MET A 25 -11.34 -33.79 -23.18
CA MET A 25 -10.01 -33.22 -23.06
C MET A 25 -9.72 -32.20 -24.15
N ARG A 26 -10.07 -32.51 -25.39
CA ARG A 26 -9.88 -31.64 -26.55
C ARG A 26 -10.73 -30.36 -26.50
N SER A 27 -11.85 -30.38 -25.82
CA SER A 27 -12.73 -29.20 -25.67
C SER A 27 -12.22 -28.17 -24.62
N ARG A 28 -11.27 -28.54 -23.78
CA ARG A 28 -10.73 -27.65 -22.74
C ARG A 28 -9.82 -26.59 -23.32
N LYS A 29 -9.91 -25.36 -22.81
CA LYS A 29 -9.09 -24.22 -23.26
C LYS A 29 -7.61 -24.41 -22.95
N ILE A 30 -7.31 -24.91 -21.74
CA ILE A 30 -5.96 -25.22 -21.28
C ILE A 30 -5.82 -26.72 -21.18
N ARG A 31 -5.09 -27.32 -22.13
CA ARG A 31 -4.83 -28.74 -22.22
C ARG A 31 -3.46 -29.01 -22.84
N LYS A 32 -2.82 -30.06 -22.40
CA LYS A 32 -1.58 -30.58 -22.98
C LYS A 32 -1.64 -32.10 -23.02
N TRP A 33 -1.23 -32.70 -24.12
CA TRP A 33 -1.02 -34.14 -24.22
C TRP A 33 0.48 -34.42 -24.04
N ASN A 34 0.79 -35.34 -23.14
CA ASN A 34 2.15 -35.83 -22.94
C ASN A 34 2.27 -37.23 -23.57
N PRO A 35 2.88 -37.38 -24.76
CA PRO A 35 2.99 -38.65 -25.45
C PRO A 35 3.88 -39.69 -24.73
N SER A 36 4.91 -39.20 -23.99
CA SER A 36 5.85 -40.09 -23.30
C SER A 36 5.22 -40.80 -22.09
N GLU A 37 4.24 -40.18 -21.44
CA GLU A 37 3.56 -40.71 -20.28
C GLU A 37 2.14 -41.24 -20.59
N GLY A 38 1.63 -40.91 -21.78
CA GLY A 38 0.27 -41.22 -22.18
C GLY A 38 -0.79 -40.50 -21.34
N THR A 39 -0.49 -39.27 -20.90
CA THR A 39 -1.34 -38.50 -20.00
C THR A 39 -1.84 -37.21 -20.62
N TRP A 40 -3.07 -36.84 -20.29
CA TRP A 40 -3.61 -35.51 -20.54
C TRP A 40 -3.40 -34.63 -19.32
N GLU A 41 -2.91 -33.43 -19.52
CA GLU A 41 -2.80 -32.36 -18.52
C GLU A 41 -3.90 -31.34 -18.77
N ILE A 42 -4.77 -31.10 -17.77
CA ILE A 42 -5.81 -30.06 -17.76
C ILE A 42 -5.81 -29.35 -16.39
N GLN A 43 -6.59 -28.30 -16.26
CA GLN A 43 -6.69 -27.58 -14.97
C GLN A 43 -7.47 -28.39 -13.93
N GLU A 44 -7.09 -28.25 -12.66
CA GLU A 44 -7.77 -28.89 -11.52
C GLU A 44 -9.24 -28.50 -11.42
N SER A 45 -9.59 -27.23 -11.76
CA SER A 45 -10.97 -26.73 -11.81
C SER A 45 -11.90 -27.47 -12.76
N GLU A 46 -11.37 -28.37 -13.61
CA GLU A 46 -12.15 -29.22 -14.50
C GLU A 46 -12.47 -30.59 -13.90
N LEU A 47 -12.11 -30.84 -12.63
CA LEU A 47 -12.28 -32.16 -12.00
C LEU A 47 -13.75 -32.57 -11.96
N ASP A 48 -14.64 -31.72 -11.50
CA ASP A 48 -16.08 -32.03 -11.40
C ASP A 48 -16.71 -32.30 -12.78
N ASN A 49 -16.29 -31.50 -13.79
CA ASN A 49 -16.71 -31.69 -15.17
C ASN A 49 -16.20 -33.03 -15.75
N LEU A 50 -14.96 -33.40 -15.38
CA LEU A 50 -14.38 -34.67 -15.78
C LEU A 50 -15.11 -35.86 -15.12
N ILE A 51 -15.39 -35.76 -13.81
CA ILE A 51 -16.15 -36.79 -13.07
C ILE A 51 -17.54 -36.97 -13.68
N ALA A 52 -18.21 -35.89 -14.07
CA ALA A 52 -19.50 -35.97 -14.76
C ALA A 52 -19.43 -36.76 -16.09
N VAL A 53 -18.35 -36.64 -16.85
CA VAL A 53 -18.10 -37.39 -18.08
C VAL A 53 -17.74 -38.85 -17.80
N LEU A 54 -17.11 -39.10 -16.64
CA LEU A 54 -16.72 -40.46 -16.21
C LEU A 54 -17.87 -41.23 -15.54
N ASN A 55 -19.08 -40.69 -15.53
CA ASN A 55 -20.25 -41.39 -15.01
C ASN A 55 -20.44 -42.72 -15.76
N GLY A 56 -20.35 -43.85 -15.04
CA GLY A 56 -20.38 -45.20 -15.60
C GLY A 56 -19.00 -45.79 -15.95
N TYR A 57 -17.91 -45.08 -15.73
CA TYR A 57 -16.55 -45.57 -15.87
C TYR A 57 -15.94 -45.90 -14.51
N GLU A 58 -15.06 -46.90 -14.46
CA GLU A 58 -14.18 -47.09 -13.30
C GLU A 58 -13.03 -46.07 -13.35
N TYR A 59 -12.91 -45.27 -12.31
CA TYR A 59 -11.82 -44.30 -12.19
C TYR A 59 -11.24 -44.28 -10.77
N GLU A 60 -9.97 -43.86 -10.67
CA GLU A 60 -9.26 -43.68 -9.43
C GLU A 60 -8.69 -42.25 -9.41
N ILE A 61 -8.91 -41.50 -8.30
CA ILE A 61 -8.33 -40.19 -8.09
C ILE A 61 -7.23 -40.31 -7.03
N LYS A 62 -6.00 -39.99 -7.41
CA LYS A 62 -4.85 -39.91 -6.52
C LYS A 62 -4.48 -38.45 -6.34
N TYR A 63 -4.42 -38.03 -5.09
CA TYR A 63 -3.83 -36.73 -4.76
C TYR A 63 -2.35 -36.99 -4.44
N GLU A 64 -1.45 -36.20 -5.05
CA GLU A 64 -0.06 -36.23 -4.63
C GLU A 64 -0.02 -35.88 -3.13
N LYS A 65 0.47 -36.80 -2.29
CA LYS A 65 0.66 -36.52 -0.88
C LYS A 65 1.58 -35.32 -0.81
N LYS A 66 1.08 -34.18 -0.30
CA LYS A 66 1.97 -33.16 0.25
C LYS A 66 2.85 -33.91 1.25
N GLU A 67 4.16 -33.74 1.16
CA GLU A 67 5.06 -34.15 2.24
C GLU A 67 4.39 -33.68 3.53
N GLU A 68 4.19 -34.59 4.48
CA GLU A 68 3.70 -34.28 5.81
C GLU A 68 4.65 -33.24 6.38
N GLN A 69 4.28 -31.98 6.27
CA GLN A 69 4.93 -30.93 7.02
C GLN A 69 4.63 -31.31 8.46
N SER A 70 5.67 -31.54 9.26
CA SER A 70 5.57 -31.57 10.72
C SER A 70 4.63 -30.45 11.13
N GLU A 71 3.68 -30.75 12.03
CA GLU A 71 2.75 -29.72 12.54
C GLU A 71 3.53 -28.45 12.82
N PRO A 72 3.14 -27.32 12.27
CA PRO A 72 3.94 -26.10 12.40
C PRO A 72 4.12 -25.82 13.90
N ASN A 73 5.38 -25.66 14.32
CA ASN A 73 5.67 -25.26 15.68
C ASN A 73 5.10 -23.86 15.88
N THR A 74 3.97 -23.78 16.58
CA THR A 74 3.21 -22.54 16.74
C THR A 74 3.74 -21.65 17.85
N SER A 75 4.72 -22.11 18.61
CA SER A 75 5.36 -21.35 19.69
C SER A 75 6.73 -20.82 19.27
N ILE A 76 7.09 -19.69 19.84
CA ILE A 76 8.44 -19.12 19.65
C ILE A 76 9.46 -20.08 20.25
N PRO A 77 10.50 -20.48 19.49
CA PRO A 77 11.51 -21.41 19.97
C PRO A 77 12.28 -20.85 21.17
N GLU A 78 12.60 -21.68 22.15
CA GLU A 78 13.33 -21.28 23.37
C GLU A 78 14.72 -20.67 23.10
N TRP A 79 15.36 -21.02 21.98
CA TRP A 79 16.65 -20.47 21.58
C TRP A 79 16.57 -19.04 21.02
N TYR A 80 15.36 -18.50 20.73
CA TYR A 80 15.22 -17.18 20.13
C TYR A 80 15.20 -16.11 21.21
N GLU A 81 16.22 -15.25 21.20
CA GLU A 81 16.32 -14.09 22.06
C GLU A 81 15.94 -12.82 21.30
N PHE A 82 15.01 -12.06 21.86
CA PHE A 82 14.59 -10.79 21.28
C PHE A 82 15.64 -9.71 21.52
N LYS A 83 16.19 -9.11 20.47
CA LYS A 83 17.10 -7.96 20.60
C LYS A 83 16.43 -6.75 21.25
N THR A 84 15.15 -6.55 20.98
CA THR A 84 14.32 -5.54 21.62
C THR A 84 13.09 -6.20 22.23
N LYS A 85 12.68 -5.76 23.43
CA LYS A 85 11.56 -6.37 24.15
C LYS A 85 10.28 -6.30 23.31
N PRO A 86 9.61 -7.43 23.03
CA PRO A 86 8.34 -7.45 22.30
C PRO A 86 7.17 -7.09 23.22
N TYR A 87 6.10 -6.57 22.64
CA TYR A 87 4.80 -6.50 23.27
C TYR A 87 4.05 -7.83 23.11
N LYS A 88 3.05 -8.08 23.98
CA LYS A 88 2.27 -9.31 23.93
C LYS A 88 1.67 -9.59 22.55
N HIS A 89 1.05 -8.59 21.94
CA HIS A 89 0.48 -8.72 20.60
C HIS A 89 1.51 -9.03 19.51
N GLN A 90 2.77 -8.58 19.67
CA GLN A 90 3.83 -8.92 18.72
C GLN A 90 4.23 -10.38 18.85
N ILE A 91 4.29 -10.92 20.08
CA ILE A 91 4.51 -12.36 20.33
C ILE A 91 3.41 -13.17 19.63
N GLU A 92 2.14 -12.84 19.89
CA GLU A 92 0.98 -13.48 19.24
C GLU A 92 1.04 -13.39 17.71
N GLY A 93 1.54 -12.25 17.17
CA GLY A 93 1.74 -12.06 15.73
C GLY A 93 2.83 -12.94 15.14
N ILE A 94 3.91 -13.17 15.88
CA ILE A 94 4.98 -14.10 15.49
C ILE A 94 4.46 -15.54 15.50
N GLU A 95 3.78 -15.96 16.55
CA GLU A 95 3.18 -17.30 16.68
C GLU A 95 2.16 -17.56 15.56
N TYR A 96 1.33 -16.56 15.25
CA TYR A 96 0.43 -16.63 14.10
C TYR A 96 1.20 -16.85 12.80
N GLY A 97 2.29 -16.10 12.57
CA GLY A 97 3.14 -16.26 11.39
C GLY A 97 3.90 -17.59 11.32
N LEU A 98 4.24 -18.20 12.47
CA LEU A 98 4.83 -19.54 12.51
C LEU A 98 3.81 -20.63 12.11
N SER A 99 2.52 -20.40 12.39
CA SER A 99 1.43 -21.32 12.00
C SER A 99 0.89 -21.08 10.58
N HIS A 100 1.19 -19.94 9.96
CA HIS A 100 0.66 -19.54 8.65
C HIS A 100 1.78 -19.11 7.71
N ASN A 101 2.04 -19.91 6.69
CA ASN A 101 3.09 -19.59 5.71
C ASN A 101 2.76 -18.34 4.88
N LYS A 102 1.48 -18.07 4.65
CA LYS A 102 1.00 -16.94 3.86
C LYS A 102 -0.11 -16.25 4.63
N PHE A 103 0.06 -14.97 4.95
CA PHE A 103 -0.93 -14.24 5.73
C PHE A 103 -0.84 -12.73 5.55
N LEU A 104 -1.89 -12.05 5.97
CA LEU A 104 -2.02 -10.60 6.04
C LEU A 104 -1.91 -10.14 7.49
N LEU A 105 -0.84 -9.41 7.82
CA LEU A 105 -0.70 -8.70 9.08
C LEU A 105 -1.34 -7.32 8.95
N ALA A 106 -2.55 -7.19 9.48
CA ALA A 106 -3.39 -6.01 9.31
C ALA A 106 -3.53 -5.19 10.59
N ASP A 107 -2.62 -5.33 11.53
CA ASP A 107 -2.59 -4.52 12.77
C ASP A 107 -2.59 -3.03 12.43
N GLN A 108 -3.30 -2.24 13.22
CA GLN A 108 -3.37 -0.80 13.03
C GLN A 108 -1.97 -0.17 12.99
N GLN A 109 -1.83 0.96 12.33
CA GLN A 109 -0.54 1.65 12.26
C GLN A 109 -0.04 2.02 13.66
N GLY A 110 1.29 1.89 13.86
CA GLY A 110 1.92 2.17 15.15
C GLY A 110 1.98 1.00 16.12
N CYS A 111 1.37 -0.18 15.81
CA CYS A 111 1.47 -1.39 16.63
C CYS A 111 2.80 -2.15 16.48
N GLY A 112 3.74 -1.68 15.65
CA GLY A 112 5.06 -2.31 15.50
C GLY A 112 5.08 -3.54 14.59
N LYS A 113 4.28 -3.54 13.52
CA LYS A 113 4.24 -4.63 12.52
C LYS A 113 5.62 -5.02 11.97
N SER A 114 6.48 -4.01 11.69
CA SER A 114 7.84 -4.25 11.17
C SER A 114 8.63 -5.16 12.10
N LYS A 115 8.65 -4.87 13.41
CA LYS A 115 9.31 -5.71 14.41
C LYS A 115 8.75 -7.14 14.39
N THR A 116 7.43 -7.30 14.39
CA THR A 116 6.79 -8.63 14.38
C THR A 116 7.27 -9.49 13.22
N VAL A 117 7.32 -8.94 11.99
CA VAL A 117 7.74 -9.73 10.82
C VAL A 117 9.25 -9.91 10.72
N LEU A 118 10.04 -9.00 11.28
CA LEU A 118 11.50 -9.13 11.34
C LEU A 118 11.92 -10.24 12.33
N ASP A 119 11.32 -10.28 13.51
CA ASP A 119 11.53 -11.36 14.49
C ASP A 119 11.08 -12.71 13.91
N LEU A 120 9.88 -12.76 13.29
CA LEU A 120 9.41 -13.96 12.59
C LEU A 120 10.41 -14.43 11.52
N ALA A 121 10.88 -13.53 10.66
CA ALA A 121 11.83 -13.87 9.61
C ALA A 121 13.17 -14.38 10.19
N SER A 122 13.63 -13.82 11.30
CA SER A 122 14.84 -14.27 11.99
C SER A 122 14.68 -15.68 12.57
N ILE A 123 13.51 -16.02 13.07
CA ILE A 123 13.18 -17.39 13.52
C ILE A 123 13.18 -18.34 12.30
N LEU A 124 12.53 -17.95 11.19
CA LEU A 124 12.46 -18.77 9.98
C LEU A 124 13.85 -19.08 9.39
N LYS A 125 14.83 -18.19 9.57
CA LYS A 125 16.22 -18.41 9.16
C LYS A 125 16.79 -19.70 9.73
N LYS A 126 16.65 -19.90 11.03
CA LYS A 126 17.27 -21.02 11.74
C LYS A 126 16.39 -22.26 11.71
N GLU A 127 15.08 -22.12 11.92
CA GLU A 127 14.14 -23.25 11.94
C GLU A 127 13.94 -23.89 10.56
N TYR A 128 13.90 -23.08 9.52
CA TYR A 128 13.54 -23.54 8.17
C TYR A 128 14.61 -23.28 7.12
N SER A 129 15.84 -22.95 7.56
CA SER A 129 17.01 -22.70 6.69
C SER A 129 16.74 -21.68 5.59
N VAL A 130 15.97 -20.63 5.89
CA VAL A 130 15.73 -19.52 4.97
C VAL A 130 17.03 -18.77 4.73
N LYS A 131 17.45 -18.63 3.48
CA LYS A 131 18.73 -17.99 3.12
C LYS A 131 18.60 -16.47 3.05
N HIS A 132 17.56 -15.99 2.35
CA HIS A 132 17.31 -14.56 2.21
C HIS A 132 15.81 -14.25 2.28
N VAL A 133 15.50 -13.07 2.80
CA VAL A 133 14.18 -12.46 2.87
C VAL A 133 14.14 -11.26 1.94
N LEU A 134 13.15 -11.18 1.06
CA LEU A 134 12.92 -10.01 0.22
C LEU A 134 11.87 -9.09 0.86
N ILE A 135 12.26 -7.87 1.22
CA ILE A 135 11.36 -6.83 1.70
C ILE A 135 11.03 -5.89 0.53
N ILE A 136 9.75 -5.74 0.23
CA ILE A 136 9.23 -4.85 -0.82
C ILE A 136 8.51 -3.69 -0.16
N ALA A 137 9.19 -2.56 -0.04
CA ALA A 137 8.64 -1.32 0.50
C ALA A 137 7.68 -0.65 -0.48
N CYS A 138 6.64 0.02 0.03
CA CYS A 138 5.63 0.66 -0.81
C CYS A 138 6.14 1.88 -1.58
N ILE A 139 7.12 2.61 -1.03
CA ILE A 139 7.73 3.79 -1.68
C ILE A 139 9.24 3.82 -1.43
N ASN A 140 9.92 4.64 -2.25
CA ASN A 140 11.38 4.68 -2.26
C ASN A 140 12.03 5.10 -0.92
N SER A 141 11.41 6.00 -0.15
CA SER A 141 11.95 6.47 1.14
C SER A 141 11.87 5.41 2.24
N ILE A 142 10.85 4.58 2.23
CA ILE A 142 10.60 3.60 3.30
C ILE A 142 11.67 2.49 3.35
N LYS A 143 12.37 2.21 2.24
CA LYS A 143 13.43 1.20 2.24
C LYS A 143 14.58 1.51 3.21
N TYR A 144 14.88 2.79 3.45
CA TYR A 144 15.88 3.19 4.44
C TYR A 144 15.39 2.94 5.87
N ASN A 145 14.10 3.21 6.12
CA ASN A 145 13.50 2.86 7.41
C ASN A 145 13.55 1.36 7.66
N TRP A 146 13.28 0.54 6.64
CA TRP A 146 13.39 -0.92 6.78
C TRP A 146 14.81 -1.35 7.13
N LYS A 147 15.85 -0.74 6.52
CA LYS A 147 17.24 -1.01 6.90
C LYS A 147 17.50 -0.69 8.37
N ASN A 148 17.04 0.48 8.83
CA ASN A 148 17.17 0.88 10.24
C ASN A 148 16.39 -0.05 11.19
N GLU A 149 15.14 -0.44 10.84
CA GLU A 149 14.33 -1.38 11.64
C GLU A 149 15.01 -2.75 11.76
N VAL A 150 15.65 -3.25 10.69
CA VAL A 150 16.45 -4.47 10.73
C VAL A 150 17.59 -4.33 11.75
N GLU A 151 18.35 -3.24 11.70
CA GLU A 151 19.48 -2.97 12.61
C GLU A 151 19.04 -2.81 14.08
N ILE A 152 17.86 -2.21 14.32
CA ILE A 152 17.32 -2.01 15.67
C ILE A 152 16.81 -3.32 16.27
N HIS A 153 16.07 -4.11 15.50
CA HIS A 153 15.28 -5.21 16.03
C HIS A 153 15.90 -6.58 15.86
N THR A 154 16.89 -6.75 14.99
CA THR A 154 17.53 -8.04 14.71
C THR A 154 19.05 -7.95 14.76
N ASP A 155 19.72 -9.08 14.89
CA ASP A 155 21.19 -9.19 14.74
C ASP A 155 21.61 -9.43 13.29
N GLU A 156 20.62 -9.41 12.38
CA GLU A 156 20.82 -9.59 10.95
C GLU A 156 21.14 -8.28 10.26
N THR A 157 21.62 -8.38 9.03
CA THR A 157 21.96 -7.23 8.21
C THR A 157 20.99 -7.06 7.05
N GLY A 158 20.69 -5.79 6.70
CA GLY A 158 19.83 -5.41 5.60
C GLY A 158 20.58 -4.70 4.48
N TYR A 159 20.34 -5.13 3.23
CA TYR A 159 20.93 -4.55 2.04
C TYR A 159 19.87 -3.97 1.10
N ILE A 160 20.01 -2.69 0.77
CA ILE A 160 19.13 -2.03 -0.19
C ILE A 160 19.67 -2.27 -1.60
N LEU A 161 18.88 -2.90 -2.47
CA LEU A 161 19.27 -3.18 -3.85
C LEU A 161 19.68 -1.90 -4.62
N GLY A 162 20.81 -1.98 -5.27
CA GLY A 162 21.42 -0.88 -6.01
C GLY A 162 22.31 0.03 -5.17
N THR A 163 22.55 -0.26 -3.90
CA THR A 163 23.49 0.55 -3.08
C THR A 163 24.88 0.52 -3.67
N ARG A 164 25.47 1.70 -3.85
CA ARG A 164 26.83 1.92 -4.34
C ARG A 164 27.52 2.96 -3.47
N VAL A 165 28.83 2.91 -3.43
CA VAL A 165 29.65 3.85 -2.65
C VAL A 165 30.48 4.70 -3.60
N THR A 166 30.44 6.01 -3.46
CA THR A 166 31.29 6.93 -4.18
C THR A 166 32.77 6.81 -3.74
N LYS A 167 33.69 7.29 -4.53
CA LYS A 167 35.14 7.35 -4.15
C LYS A 167 35.39 8.09 -2.83
N ARG A 168 34.44 8.95 -2.40
CA ARG A 168 34.51 9.71 -1.14
C ARG A 168 33.77 9.03 0.03
N GLY A 169 33.35 7.76 -0.12
CA GLY A 169 32.67 7.01 0.92
C GLY A 169 31.17 7.30 1.09
N ARG A 170 30.55 8.13 0.24
CA ARG A 170 29.10 8.41 0.33
C ARG A 170 28.30 7.32 -0.37
N GLU A 171 27.31 6.74 0.32
CA GLU A 171 26.37 5.80 -0.27
C GLU A 171 25.36 6.53 -1.17
N TYR A 172 24.96 5.87 -2.27
CA TYR A 172 23.88 6.31 -3.17
C TYR A 172 23.22 5.09 -3.80
N ILE A 173 22.05 5.26 -4.35
CA ILE A 173 21.34 4.21 -5.08
C ILE A 173 21.63 4.36 -6.58
N GLY A 174 22.22 3.33 -7.15
CA GLY A 174 22.58 3.25 -8.55
C GLY A 174 21.38 2.98 -9.48
N SER A 175 21.71 2.58 -10.69
CA SER A 175 20.78 2.32 -11.79
C SER A 175 19.94 1.05 -11.58
N ASN A 176 19.01 0.79 -12.50
CA ASN A 176 18.27 -0.49 -12.51
C ASN A 176 19.16 -1.66 -12.94
N GLU A 177 20.21 -1.40 -13.71
CA GLU A 177 21.24 -2.38 -14.06
C GLU A 177 22.04 -2.79 -12.83
N ASP A 178 22.40 -1.84 -11.96
CA ASP A 178 23.07 -2.13 -10.69
C ASP A 178 22.20 -3.01 -9.79
N ARG A 179 20.89 -2.72 -9.72
CA ARG A 179 19.95 -3.54 -8.95
C ARG A 179 19.80 -4.94 -9.53
N LEU A 180 19.76 -5.06 -10.86
CA LEU A 180 19.69 -6.36 -11.55
C LEU A 180 20.96 -7.19 -11.27
N ASP A 181 22.12 -6.55 -11.24
CA ASP A 181 23.38 -7.20 -10.92
C ASP A 181 23.42 -7.68 -9.47
N ASP A 182 22.97 -6.85 -8.52
CA ASP A 182 22.83 -7.24 -7.13
C ASP A 182 21.90 -8.46 -6.96
N ILE A 183 20.77 -8.52 -7.69
CA ILE A 183 19.84 -9.65 -7.62
C ILE A 183 20.50 -10.95 -8.12
N LYS A 184 21.30 -10.87 -9.18
CA LYS A 184 22.04 -12.04 -9.66
C LYS A 184 23.07 -12.56 -8.63
N ASN A 185 23.60 -11.64 -7.82
CA ASN A 185 24.60 -11.93 -6.82
C ASN A 185 23.99 -12.22 -5.42
N ILE A 186 22.67 -12.33 -5.28
CA ILE A 186 22.02 -12.72 -4.01
C ILE A 186 22.64 -13.99 -3.40
N PRO A 187 22.93 -15.07 -4.14
CA PRO A 187 23.50 -16.28 -3.54
C PRO A 187 24.83 -16.06 -2.80
N THR A 188 25.56 -14.99 -3.11
CA THR A 188 26.83 -14.63 -2.46
C THR A 188 26.72 -13.42 -1.54
N ASN A 189 25.53 -12.85 -1.41
CA ASN A 189 25.29 -11.69 -0.57
C ASN A 189 25.25 -12.11 0.90
N PRO A 190 26.09 -11.52 1.79
CA PRO A 190 26.10 -11.87 3.19
C PRO A 190 24.88 -11.36 3.97
N ASN A 191 24.12 -10.43 3.40
CA ASN A 191 22.99 -9.82 4.08
C ASN A 191 21.75 -10.71 4.01
N TYR A 192 21.10 -10.92 5.14
CA TYR A 192 19.91 -11.75 5.23
C TYR A 192 18.68 -11.07 4.64
N PHE A 193 18.48 -9.77 4.91
CA PHE A 193 17.36 -8.99 4.39
C PHE A 193 17.77 -8.22 3.13
N ILE A 194 17.12 -8.54 2.03
CA ILE A 194 17.27 -7.85 0.74
C ILE A 194 16.08 -6.88 0.60
N ILE A 195 16.37 -5.59 0.51
CA ILE A 195 15.34 -4.54 0.57
C ILE A 195 15.23 -3.84 -0.80
N THR A 196 14.03 -3.74 -1.30
CA THR A 196 13.70 -3.00 -2.52
C THR A 196 12.39 -2.22 -2.35
N ASN A 197 11.99 -1.48 -3.36
CA ASN A 197 10.69 -0.84 -3.43
C ASN A 197 9.89 -1.31 -4.64
N ILE A 198 8.57 -1.21 -4.56
CA ILE A 198 7.65 -1.72 -5.59
C ILE A 198 7.90 -1.10 -6.97
N GLU A 199 8.31 0.17 -7.03
CA GLU A 199 8.59 0.84 -8.30
C GLU A 199 9.77 0.23 -9.05
N THR A 200 10.71 -0.40 -8.34
CA THR A 200 11.83 -1.14 -8.95
C THR A 200 11.32 -2.32 -9.77
N LEU A 201 10.26 -2.98 -9.33
CA LEU A 201 9.71 -4.15 -10.00
C LEU A 201 9.07 -3.82 -11.36
N ARG A 202 8.64 -2.57 -11.59
CA ARG A 202 8.05 -2.15 -12.88
C ARG A 202 9.08 -1.85 -13.97
N TYR A 203 10.39 -1.96 -13.65
CA TYR A 203 11.43 -1.77 -14.65
C TYR A 203 11.28 -2.76 -15.80
N ASN A 204 11.16 -2.24 -17.01
CA ASN A 204 10.94 -3.03 -18.21
C ASN A 204 11.85 -2.62 -19.36
N LYS A 205 12.11 -3.58 -20.24
CA LYS A 205 12.83 -3.38 -21.51
C LYS A 205 12.01 -3.94 -22.67
N LYS A 206 12.11 -3.32 -23.81
CA LYS A 206 11.55 -3.86 -25.07
C LYS A 206 12.65 -4.59 -25.80
N ILE A 207 12.46 -5.89 -26.01
CA ILE A 207 13.36 -6.74 -26.78
C ILE A 207 12.70 -7.16 -28.08
N GLU A 208 13.47 -7.40 -29.12
CA GLU A 208 12.98 -7.97 -30.37
C GLU A 208 13.13 -9.48 -30.34
N VAL A 209 12.01 -10.18 -30.42
CA VAL A 209 11.95 -11.65 -30.40
C VAL A 209 11.61 -12.14 -31.79
N PRO A 210 12.37 -13.10 -32.35
CA PRO A 210 12.08 -13.63 -33.68
C PRO A 210 10.74 -14.39 -33.66
N LEU A 211 9.90 -14.11 -34.63
CA LEU A 211 8.66 -14.86 -34.84
C LEU A 211 8.96 -16.23 -35.48
N LYS A 212 8.19 -17.24 -35.10
CA LYS A 212 8.28 -18.59 -35.69
C LYS A 212 7.96 -18.61 -37.20
N THR A 213 7.18 -17.62 -37.67
CA THR A 213 6.80 -17.47 -39.08
C THR A 213 7.72 -16.51 -39.80
N LYS A 214 8.35 -16.97 -40.88
CA LYS A 214 9.15 -16.10 -41.78
C LYS A 214 8.23 -15.30 -42.70
N GLY A 215 8.68 -14.09 -43.09
CA GLY A 215 7.99 -13.26 -44.08
C GLY A 215 8.15 -13.77 -45.50
N LYS A 216 7.52 -13.08 -46.48
CA LYS A 216 7.75 -13.34 -47.92
C LYS A 216 9.26 -13.24 -48.22
N GLY A 217 9.81 -14.21 -48.94
CA GLY A 217 11.25 -14.28 -49.25
C GLY A 217 12.13 -14.85 -48.11
N GLY A 218 11.57 -15.53 -47.09
CA GLY A 218 12.34 -16.16 -46.02
C GLY A 218 12.90 -15.21 -44.95
N VAL A 219 12.55 -13.91 -45.03
CA VAL A 219 13.03 -12.88 -44.09
C VAL A 219 12.50 -13.13 -42.70
N GLN A 220 13.40 -13.14 -41.70
CA GLN A 220 13.04 -13.29 -40.30
C GLN A 220 12.22 -12.09 -39.82
N ARG A 221 11.02 -12.34 -39.24
CA ARG A 221 10.19 -11.31 -38.64
C ARG A 221 10.44 -11.27 -37.13
N TYR A 222 10.42 -10.06 -36.56
CA TYR A 222 10.60 -9.82 -35.14
C TYR A 222 9.34 -9.19 -34.58
N LYS A 223 9.01 -9.55 -33.33
CA LYS A 223 7.97 -8.89 -32.52
C LYS A 223 8.63 -8.22 -31.33
N LYS A 224 8.28 -6.96 -31.06
CA LYS A 224 8.68 -6.31 -29.83
C LYS A 224 7.93 -6.92 -28.65
N GLN A 225 8.68 -7.44 -27.68
CA GLN A 225 8.16 -7.99 -26.44
C GLN A 225 8.67 -7.16 -25.28
N THR A 226 7.77 -6.80 -24.34
CA THR A 226 8.17 -6.17 -23.08
C THR A 226 8.56 -7.27 -22.11
N VAL A 227 9.75 -7.17 -21.54
CA VAL A 227 10.29 -8.06 -20.51
C VAL A 227 10.54 -7.25 -19.24
N PHE A 228 10.51 -7.91 -18.09
CA PHE A 228 10.74 -7.34 -16.77
C PHE A 228 11.98 -7.98 -16.12
N PRO A 229 13.19 -7.53 -16.49
CA PRO A 229 14.42 -8.24 -16.15
C PRO A 229 14.62 -8.44 -14.63
N ILE A 230 14.21 -7.45 -13.82
CA ILE A 230 14.29 -7.53 -12.35
C ILE A 230 13.34 -8.61 -11.81
N VAL A 231 12.11 -8.64 -12.28
CA VAL A 231 11.12 -9.64 -11.87
C VAL A 231 11.53 -11.04 -12.31
N GLU A 232 11.99 -11.18 -13.55
CA GLU A 232 12.45 -12.47 -14.10
C GLU A 232 13.64 -13.02 -13.30
N GLU A 233 14.60 -12.16 -12.92
CA GLU A 233 15.74 -12.61 -12.12
C GLU A 233 15.33 -12.93 -10.67
N LEU A 234 14.43 -12.14 -10.05
CA LEU A 234 13.87 -12.48 -8.73
C LEU A 234 13.15 -13.84 -8.75
N GLN A 235 12.32 -14.10 -9.77
CA GLN A 235 11.67 -15.40 -9.95
C GLN A 235 12.67 -16.54 -10.05
N LYS A 236 13.80 -16.32 -10.71
CA LYS A 236 14.89 -17.30 -10.78
C LYS A 236 15.54 -17.54 -9.42
N GLN A 237 15.80 -16.49 -8.64
CA GLN A 237 16.36 -16.63 -7.29
C GLN A 237 15.38 -17.35 -6.34
N ILE A 238 14.07 -17.06 -6.47
CA ILE A 238 13.01 -17.77 -5.74
C ILE A 238 13.01 -19.26 -6.12
N LYS A 239 13.02 -19.56 -7.41
CA LYS A 239 13.02 -20.94 -7.91
C LYS A 239 14.26 -21.74 -7.45
N ASN A 240 15.39 -21.07 -7.31
CA ASN A 240 16.63 -21.67 -6.83
C ASN A 240 16.66 -21.82 -5.30
N GLY A 241 15.64 -21.37 -4.57
CA GLY A 241 15.56 -21.42 -3.10
C GLY A 241 16.44 -20.38 -2.40
N GLU A 242 16.96 -19.40 -3.11
CA GLU A 242 17.76 -18.32 -2.50
C GLU A 242 16.86 -17.31 -1.76
N ILE A 243 15.66 -17.01 -2.29
CA ILE A 243 14.63 -16.21 -1.64
C ILE A 243 13.44 -17.12 -1.32
N SER A 244 13.11 -17.27 -0.04
CA SER A 244 11.99 -18.12 0.42
C SER A 244 10.93 -17.35 1.18
N VAL A 245 11.17 -16.09 1.52
CA VAL A 245 10.25 -15.20 2.24
C VAL A 245 10.11 -13.89 1.46
N ILE A 246 8.89 -13.43 1.25
CA ILE A 246 8.60 -12.07 0.77
C ILE A 246 7.74 -11.36 1.79
N ILE A 247 8.17 -10.16 2.19
CA ILE A 247 7.42 -9.21 3.01
C ILE A 247 7.02 -8.03 2.13
N ALA A 248 5.72 -7.82 1.91
CA ALA A 248 5.20 -6.68 1.14
C ALA A 248 4.55 -5.66 2.08
N ASP A 249 5.20 -4.51 2.23
CA ASP A 249 4.75 -3.44 3.11
C ASP A 249 3.73 -2.53 2.41
N GLU A 250 2.71 -2.08 3.17
CA GLU A 250 1.57 -1.28 2.69
C GLU A 250 1.01 -1.79 1.34
N CYS A 251 0.86 -3.12 1.28
CA CYS A 251 0.54 -3.86 0.05
C CYS A 251 -0.74 -3.35 -0.63
N HIS A 252 -1.72 -2.84 0.13
CA HIS A 252 -2.96 -2.27 -0.40
C HIS A 252 -2.73 -1.14 -1.42
N ARG A 253 -1.62 -0.39 -1.31
CA ARG A 253 -1.28 0.67 -2.28
C ARG A 253 -0.72 0.10 -3.58
N ASN A 254 0.07 -0.95 -3.45
CA ASN A 254 0.92 -1.45 -4.52
C ASN A 254 0.20 -2.40 -5.47
N ILE A 255 -0.76 -3.15 -4.96
CA ILE A 255 -1.49 -4.17 -5.71
C ILE A 255 -2.99 -3.94 -5.78
N LYS A 256 -3.46 -2.73 -5.45
CA LYS A 256 -4.89 -2.36 -5.58
C LYS A 256 -5.44 -2.66 -6.98
N ASP A 257 -4.67 -2.36 -8.03
CA ASP A 257 -4.97 -2.77 -9.40
C ASP A 257 -4.04 -3.92 -9.82
N PRO A 258 -4.55 -5.16 -9.87
CA PRO A 258 -3.76 -6.32 -10.28
C PRO A 258 -3.29 -6.24 -11.74
N ASN A 259 -3.89 -5.38 -12.56
CA ASN A 259 -3.50 -5.17 -13.97
C ASN A 259 -2.41 -4.11 -14.13
N SER A 260 -2.12 -3.32 -13.10
CA SER A 260 -1.00 -2.37 -13.12
C SER A 260 0.34 -3.08 -13.28
N LEU A 261 1.38 -2.36 -13.69
CA LEU A 261 2.73 -2.95 -13.80
C LEU A 261 3.26 -3.44 -12.44
N CYS A 262 3.03 -2.68 -11.38
CA CYS A 262 3.41 -3.06 -10.02
C CYS A 262 2.61 -4.27 -9.53
N GLY A 263 1.28 -4.26 -9.74
CA GLY A 263 0.41 -5.37 -9.37
C GLY A 263 0.83 -6.68 -10.06
N LYS A 264 0.98 -6.67 -11.38
CA LYS A 264 1.45 -7.84 -12.15
C LYS A 264 2.81 -8.33 -11.69
N ALA A 265 3.73 -7.42 -11.39
CA ALA A 265 5.06 -7.77 -10.93
C ALA A 265 5.01 -8.49 -9.58
N LEU A 266 4.36 -7.91 -8.56
CA LEU A 266 4.27 -8.53 -7.25
C LEU A 266 3.49 -9.86 -7.30
N LEU A 267 2.33 -9.89 -7.98
CA LEU A 267 1.51 -11.09 -8.10
C LEU A 267 2.21 -12.25 -8.85
N SER A 268 3.31 -11.99 -9.54
CA SER A 268 4.12 -13.01 -10.20
C SER A 268 5.26 -13.56 -9.34
N LEU A 269 5.50 -12.97 -8.17
CA LEU A 269 6.52 -13.41 -7.22
C LEU A 269 5.85 -14.27 -6.14
N ASN A 270 6.07 -15.58 -6.20
CA ASN A 270 5.49 -16.53 -5.25
C ASN A 270 6.58 -17.30 -4.54
N THR A 271 6.49 -17.34 -3.22
CA THR A 271 7.45 -18.02 -2.34
C THR A 271 6.73 -18.94 -1.34
N LYS A 272 7.50 -19.64 -0.53
CA LYS A 272 6.94 -20.48 0.54
C LYS A 272 6.26 -19.63 1.61
N TYR A 273 6.88 -18.50 1.98
CA TYR A 273 6.36 -17.59 3.01
C TYR A 273 6.08 -16.22 2.38
N GLU A 274 4.82 -15.80 2.43
CA GLU A 274 4.36 -14.52 1.90
C GLU A 274 3.63 -13.75 2.99
N ILE A 275 4.17 -12.59 3.35
CA ILE A 275 3.64 -11.74 4.42
C ILE A 275 3.20 -10.42 3.81
N ALA A 276 1.90 -10.24 3.69
CA ALA A 276 1.32 -8.95 3.34
C ALA A 276 1.17 -8.10 4.59
N MET A 277 1.54 -6.84 4.53
CA MET A 277 1.40 -5.91 5.64
C MET A 277 0.59 -4.69 5.22
N THR A 278 -0.36 -4.28 6.06
CA THR A 278 -1.09 -3.02 5.92
C THR A 278 -1.84 -2.65 7.19
N GLY A 279 -1.92 -1.38 7.53
CA GLY A 279 -2.82 -0.90 8.60
C GLY A 279 -4.28 -0.73 8.15
N THR A 280 -4.54 -0.77 6.83
CA THR A 280 -5.86 -0.52 6.22
C THR A 280 -6.12 -1.53 5.11
N PRO A 281 -6.47 -2.79 5.46
CA PRO A 281 -6.60 -3.88 4.49
C PRO A 281 -7.79 -3.70 3.52
N ILE A 282 -8.87 -3.12 4.00
CA ILE A 282 -10.06 -2.76 3.22
C ILE A 282 -10.25 -1.26 3.40
N MET A 283 -9.91 -0.50 2.38
CA MET A 283 -10.10 0.94 2.47
C MET A 283 -11.57 1.31 2.39
N ASN A 284 -12.33 0.74 1.46
CA ASN A 284 -13.73 1.14 1.25
C ASN A 284 -14.51 0.17 0.33
N ASN A 285 -13.83 -0.76 -0.32
CA ASN A 285 -14.46 -1.64 -1.29
C ASN A 285 -13.97 -3.09 -1.10
N PRO A 286 -14.85 -4.08 -0.98
CA PRO A 286 -14.47 -5.49 -0.93
C PRO A 286 -13.52 -5.93 -2.04
N ILE A 287 -13.53 -5.25 -3.20
CA ILE A 287 -12.59 -5.53 -4.30
C ILE A 287 -11.14 -5.18 -3.94
N ASP A 288 -10.93 -4.22 -3.06
CA ASP A 288 -9.56 -3.77 -2.71
C ASP A 288 -8.72 -4.89 -2.09
N ILE A 289 -9.37 -5.87 -1.43
CA ILE A 289 -8.68 -7.00 -0.81
C ILE A 289 -8.36 -8.13 -1.82
N TYR A 290 -9.00 -8.14 -3.00
CA TYR A 290 -8.84 -9.20 -3.99
C TYR A 290 -7.40 -9.55 -4.29
N SER A 291 -6.59 -8.55 -4.62
CA SER A 291 -5.20 -8.77 -5.03
C SER A 291 -4.33 -9.34 -3.90
N ILE A 292 -4.63 -8.95 -2.65
CA ILE A 292 -3.95 -9.48 -1.47
C ILE A 292 -4.32 -10.95 -1.29
N LEU A 293 -5.61 -11.29 -1.31
CA LEU A 293 -6.08 -12.66 -1.20
C LEU A 293 -5.56 -13.55 -2.34
N TYR A 294 -5.51 -12.98 -3.56
CA TYR A 294 -4.99 -13.70 -4.73
C TYR A 294 -3.48 -13.97 -4.60
N TRP A 295 -2.69 -13.00 -4.14
CA TRP A 295 -1.26 -13.19 -3.90
C TRP A 295 -0.98 -14.21 -2.80
N LEU A 296 -1.72 -14.13 -1.70
CA LEU A 296 -1.63 -15.07 -0.58
C LEU A 296 -2.27 -16.45 -0.88
N GLU A 297 -2.80 -16.68 -2.09
CA GLU A 297 -3.41 -17.92 -2.55
C GLU A 297 -4.74 -18.31 -1.87
N PHE A 298 -5.40 -17.37 -1.16
CA PHE A 298 -6.73 -17.57 -0.59
C PHE A 298 -7.85 -17.32 -1.60
N GLU A 299 -7.57 -16.58 -2.68
CA GLU A 299 -8.47 -16.39 -3.82
C GLU A 299 -7.83 -16.96 -5.10
N LYS A 300 -8.59 -17.75 -5.86
CA LYS A 300 -8.09 -18.40 -7.08
C LYS A 300 -8.81 -17.96 -8.35
N HIS A 301 -9.95 -17.29 -8.19
CA HIS A 301 -10.74 -16.82 -9.32
C HIS A 301 -10.17 -15.54 -9.92
N SER A 302 -10.58 -15.25 -11.16
CA SER A 302 -10.22 -13.99 -11.80
C SER A 302 -10.88 -12.80 -11.09
N LEU A 303 -10.28 -11.60 -11.18
CA LEU A 303 -10.89 -10.38 -10.68
C LEU A 303 -12.33 -10.16 -11.18
N PHE A 304 -12.60 -10.54 -12.43
CA PHE A 304 -13.94 -10.45 -13.01
C PHE A 304 -14.93 -11.36 -12.28
N SER A 305 -14.55 -12.61 -12.01
CA SER A 305 -15.38 -13.57 -11.29
C SER A 305 -15.61 -13.11 -9.85
N PHE A 306 -14.55 -12.71 -9.15
CA PHE A 306 -14.60 -12.16 -7.79
C PHE A 306 -15.55 -10.96 -7.70
N ARG A 307 -15.41 -10.00 -8.63
CA ARG A 307 -16.27 -8.83 -8.69
C ARG A 307 -17.73 -9.19 -8.92
N ASN A 308 -18.03 -10.14 -9.82
CA ASN A 308 -19.40 -10.58 -10.07
C ASN A 308 -19.99 -11.36 -8.88
N HIS A 309 -19.16 -12.02 -8.09
CA HIS A 309 -19.58 -12.77 -6.91
C HIS A 309 -19.90 -11.86 -5.71
N TYR A 310 -19.07 -10.82 -5.47
CA TYR A 310 -19.20 -9.98 -4.28
C TYR A 310 -19.83 -8.61 -4.54
N CYS A 311 -19.99 -8.18 -5.79
CA CYS A 311 -20.57 -6.89 -6.12
C CYS A 311 -21.88 -7.00 -6.86
N VAL A 312 -22.78 -6.06 -6.62
CA VAL A 312 -23.97 -5.82 -7.42
C VAL A 312 -23.62 -4.75 -8.45
N MET A 313 -23.69 -5.14 -9.72
CA MET A 313 -23.36 -4.26 -10.83
C MET A 313 -24.60 -3.56 -11.34
N GLY A 314 -24.47 -2.28 -11.76
CA GLY A 314 -25.56 -1.46 -12.30
C GLY A 314 -25.03 -0.26 -13.08
N GLY A 315 -25.89 0.75 -13.29
CA GLY A 315 -25.57 1.93 -14.08
C GLY A 315 -25.55 1.66 -15.59
N PHE A 316 -25.14 2.67 -16.37
CA PHE A 316 -25.06 2.55 -17.83
C PHE A 316 -24.02 1.48 -18.23
N GLY A 317 -24.45 0.49 -19.00
CA GLY A 317 -23.60 -0.62 -19.43
C GLY A 317 -23.21 -1.61 -18.32
N ASN A 318 -23.80 -1.56 -17.14
CA ASN A 318 -23.50 -2.47 -16.01
C ASN A 318 -22.04 -2.39 -15.52
N HIS A 319 -21.42 -1.20 -15.58
CA HIS A 319 -20.02 -1.01 -15.22
C HIS A 319 -19.82 -0.42 -13.82
N GLN A 320 -20.89 0.03 -13.17
CA GLN A 320 -20.83 0.64 -11.84
C GLN A 320 -21.17 -0.38 -10.75
N ILE A 321 -20.44 -0.33 -9.63
CA ILE A 321 -20.81 -1.09 -8.43
C ILE A 321 -21.86 -0.25 -7.71
N ILE A 322 -23.05 -0.82 -7.55
CA ILE A 322 -24.19 -0.18 -6.86
C ILE A 322 -24.50 -0.82 -5.51
N GLY A 323 -23.79 -1.89 -5.15
CA GLY A 323 -23.94 -2.59 -3.88
C GLY A 323 -23.04 -3.80 -3.78
N TYR A 324 -23.11 -4.48 -2.65
CA TYR A 324 -22.32 -5.66 -2.34
C TYR A 324 -23.22 -6.83 -1.92
N LYS A 325 -22.75 -8.04 -2.13
CA LYS A 325 -23.43 -9.29 -1.76
C LYS A 325 -22.40 -10.32 -1.28
N ASN A 326 -22.86 -11.39 -0.65
CA ASN A 326 -22.03 -12.50 -0.16
C ASN A 326 -20.88 -12.05 0.78
N LEU A 327 -21.03 -10.92 1.47
CA LEU A 327 -19.99 -10.40 2.36
C LEU A 327 -19.59 -11.34 3.50
N PRO A 328 -20.52 -12.13 4.11
CA PRO A 328 -20.14 -13.10 5.13
C PRO A 328 -19.15 -14.16 4.63
N GLU A 329 -19.33 -14.64 3.38
CA GLU A 329 -18.41 -15.59 2.75
C GLU A 329 -17.01 -14.98 2.55
N LEU A 330 -16.97 -13.72 2.09
CA LEU A 330 -15.70 -13.00 1.97
C LEU A 330 -15.03 -12.81 3.34
N GLN A 331 -15.80 -12.51 4.38
CA GLN A 331 -15.29 -12.36 5.73
C GLN A 331 -14.65 -13.67 6.24
N GLU A 332 -15.27 -14.82 6.00
CA GLU A 332 -14.72 -16.13 6.36
C GLU A 332 -13.37 -16.40 5.67
N ILE A 333 -13.21 -15.97 4.42
CA ILE A 333 -11.93 -16.10 3.69
C ILE A 333 -10.88 -15.18 4.33
N VAL A 334 -11.25 -13.95 4.61
CA VAL A 334 -10.36 -12.95 5.22
C VAL A 334 -9.92 -13.40 6.63
N ASP A 335 -10.83 -13.92 7.45
CA ASP A 335 -10.56 -14.38 8.80
C ASP A 335 -9.55 -15.54 8.86
N LYS A 336 -9.46 -16.33 7.79
CA LYS A 336 -8.50 -17.45 7.68
C LYS A 336 -7.06 -16.99 7.42
N CYS A 337 -6.87 -15.78 6.89
CA CYS A 337 -5.56 -15.31 6.47
C CYS A 337 -5.13 -13.99 7.09
N MET A 338 -6.00 -13.32 7.82
CA MET A 338 -5.73 -11.99 8.36
C MET A 338 -5.64 -12.00 9.88
N LEU A 339 -4.55 -11.44 10.39
CA LEU A 339 -4.43 -11.05 11.79
C LEU A 339 -4.57 -9.53 11.89
N ARG A 340 -5.59 -9.05 12.60
CA ARG A 340 -5.87 -7.63 12.78
C ARG A 340 -6.17 -7.30 14.24
N ARG A 341 -5.46 -6.30 14.75
CA ARG A 341 -5.70 -5.76 16.10
C ARG A 341 -5.75 -4.24 16.03
N LEU A 342 -6.60 -3.65 16.85
CA LEU A 342 -6.66 -2.21 17.00
C LEU A 342 -5.63 -1.75 18.02
N LYS A 343 -5.18 -0.52 17.88
CA LYS A 343 -4.17 0.06 18.76
C LYS A 343 -4.69 0.17 20.22
N GLU A 344 -5.95 0.53 20.37
CA GLU A 344 -6.65 0.65 21.67
C GLU A 344 -6.77 -0.67 22.42
N ASP A 345 -6.79 -1.81 21.70
CA ASP A 345 -6.90 -3.14 22.31
C ASP A 345 -5.55 -3.67 22.84
N VAL A 346 -4.44 -3.19 22.25
CA VAL A 346 -3.13 -3.83 22.44
C VAL A 346 -2.04 -2.91 23.00
N LEU A 347 -2.28 -1.61 23.05
CA LEU A 347 -1.34 -0.62 23.55
C LEU A 347 -2.02 0.33 24.54
N ASP A 348 -1.36 0.58 25.64
CA ASP A 348 -1.74 1.63 26.58
C ASP A 348 -1.08 2.94 26.15
N LEU A 349 -1.75 3.66 25.25
CA LEU A 349 -1.30 4.95 24.75
C LEU A 349 -2.21 6.06 25.24
N PRO A 350 -1.66 7.25 25.54
CA PRO A 350 -2.47 8.41 25.89
C PRO A 350 -3.46 8.75 24.77
N GLU A 351 -4.67 9.15 25.11
CA GLU A 351 -5.69 9.53 24.13
C GLU A 351 -5.27 10.74 23.29
N LYS A 352 -5.66 10.77 22.01
CA LYS A 352 -5.47 11.92 21.12
C LYS A 352 -6.45 13.03 21.49
N ILE A 353 -5.98 14.26 21.61
CA ILE A 353 -6.81 15.44 21.86
C ILE A 353 -7.06 16.15 20.53
N TYR A 354 -8.32 16.15 20.06
CA TYR A 354 -8.70 16.80 18.81
C TYR A 354 -9.19 18.23 19.04
N ILE A 355 -8.56 19.19 18.35
CA ILE A 355 -8.85 20.61 18.45
C ILE A 355 -9.19 21.16 17.07
N ASN A 356 -10.40 21.66 16.92
CA ASN A 356 -10.86 22.32 15.70
C ASN A 356 -10.74 23.83 15.87
N GLU A 357 -9.80 24.42 15.15
CA GLU A 357 -9.54 25.87 15.16
C GLU A 357 -10.21 26.55 13.97
N PHE A 358 -11.13 27.46 14.25
CA PHE A 358 -11.83 28.22 13.23
C PHE A 358 -11.18 29.58 13.02
N VAL A 359 -10.84 29.86 11.79
CA VAL A 359 -10.20 31.10 11.38
C VAL A 359 -11.15 31.91 10.50
N GLU A 360 -11.29 33.18 10.75
CA GLU A 360 -12.07 34.07 9.92
C GLU A 360 -11.22 34.64 8.78
N MET A 361 -11.72 34.51 7.56
CA MET A 361 -11.07 35.08 6.37
C MET A 361 -11.11 36.59 6.39
N THR A 362 -10.09 37.25 5.83
CA THR A 362 -10.11 38.68 5.60
C THR A 362 -11.14 39.09 4.54
N LYS A 363 -11.62 40.33 4.56
CA LYS A 363 -12.59 40.80 3.56
C LYS A 363 -12.13 40.57 2.11
N PRO A 364 -10.85 40.84 1.72
CA PRO A 364 -10.38 40.51 0.39
C PRO A 364 -10.39 39.00 0.07
N GLN A 365 -10.10 38.16 1.06
CA GLN A 365 -10.12 36.71 0.92
C GLN A 365 -11.55 36.18 0.77
N ILE A 366 -12.52 36.70 1.56
CA ILE A 366 -13.95 36.37 1.43
C ILE A 366 -14.42 36.67 0.00
N LYS A 367 -14.14 37.89 -0.49
CA LYS A 367 -14.51 38.28 -1.85
C LYS A 367 -13.91 37.35 -2.91
N LEU A 368 -12.62 37.02 -2.77
CA LEU A 368 -11.97 36.06 -3.69
C LEU A 368 -12.63 34.68 -3.63
N TYR A 369 -13.04 34.22 -2.44
CA TYR A 369 -13.72 32.95 -2.25
C TYR A 369 -15.08 32.95 -2.93
N GLU A 370 -15.87 34.01 -2.75
CA GLU A 370 -17.16 34.20 -3.39
C GLU A 370 -17.04 34.28 -4.93
N ASP A 371 -16.10 35.08 -5.44
CA ASP A 371 -15.84 35.20 -6.89
C ASP A 371 -15.48 33.83 -7.52
N VAL A 372 -14.68 33.02 -6.83
CA VAL A 372 -14.33 31.67 -7.28
C VAL A 372 -15.55 30.73 -7.22
N LEU A 373 -16.33 30.78 -6.14
CA LEU A 373 -17.53 29.97 -5.97
C LEU A 373 -18.58 30.29 -7.02
N ASP A 374 -18.85 31.58 -7.27
CA ASP A 374 -19.81 32.03 -8.29
C ASP A 374 -19.38 31.63 -9.71
N SER A 375 -18.09 31.71 -10.00
CA SER A 375 -17.52 31.21 -11.26
C SER A 375 -17.78 29.70 -11.42
N ILE A 376 -17.61 28.91 -10.35
CA ILE A 376 -17.86 27.46 -10.35
C ILE A 376 -19.33 27.17 -10.59
N LEU A 377 -20.23 27.86 -9.89
CA LEU A 377 -21.69 27.70 -10.03
C LEU A 377 -22.17 28.08 -11.44
N ALA A 378 -21.66 29.20 -11.99
CA ALA A 378 -21.97 29.63 -13.35
C ALA A 378 -21.49 28.63 -14.41
N ASP A 379 -20.32 28.00 -14.19
CA ASP A 379 -19.78 26.98 -15.10
C ASP A 379 -20.61 25.68 -15.03
N ILE A 380 -21.08 25.28 -13.85
CA ILE A 380 -21.98 24.12 -13.70
C ILE A 380 -23.30 24.33 -14.43
N ASP A 381 -23.89 25.51 -14.36
CA ASP A 381 -25.17 25.81 -15.02
C ASP A 381 -25.05 25.91 -16.55
N ARG A 382 -23.91 26.40 -17.05
CA ARG A 382 -23.69 26.63 -18.49
C ARG A 382 -23.29 25.37 -19.27
N VAL A 383 -22.69 24.38 -18.65
CA VAL A 383 -22.08 23.26 -19.36
C VAL A 383 -22.61 21.93 -18.83
N LYS A 384 -23.50 21.29 -19.57
CA LYS A 384 -23.85 19.87 -19.37
C LYS A 384 -22.67 18.92 -19.55
N ILE A 385 -21.52 19.44 -19.99
CA ILE A 385 -20.22 18.75 -20.13
C ILE A 385 -19.20 19.60 -19.35
N SER A 386 -19.15 19.39 -18.04
CA SER A 386 -18.35 20.15 -17.11
C SER A 386 -16.83 19.90 -17.27
N PRO A 387 -15.96 20.93 -17.16
CA PRO A 387 -14.57 20.74 -16.79
C PRO A 387 -14.55 20.03 -15.41
N ASN A 388 -13.60 19.13 -15.20
CA ASN A 388 -13.50 18.25 -14.03
C ASN A 388 -13.85 18.99 -12.71
N PRO A 389 -14.96 18.66 -12.01
CA PRO A 389 -15.40 19.35 -10.79
C PRO A 389 -14.32 19.38 -9.70
N LEU A 390 -13.39 18.44 -9.73
CA LEU A 390 -12.22 18.35 -8.85
C LEU A 390 -11.38 19.63 -8.91
N THR A 391 -11.03 20.08 -10.11
CA THR A 391 -10.20 21.28 -10.30
C THR A 391 -10.87 22.52 -9.66
N MET A 392 -12.19 22.57 -9.68
CA MET A 392 -12.96 23.67 -9.11
C MET A 392 -12.89 23.68 -7.58
N LEU A 393 -13.09 22.54 -6.93
CA LEU A 393 -12.99 22.43 -5.47
C LEU A 393 -11.55 22.65 -4.97
N ILE A 394 -10.54 22.25 -5.74
CA ILE A 394 -9.15 22.56 -5.44
C ILE A 394 -8.92 24.07 -5.36
N ARG A 395 -9.53 24.86 -6.25
CA ARG A 395 -9.41 26.33 -6.22
C ARG A 395 -10.00 26.94 -4.95
N LEU A 396 -11.18 26.47 -4.51
CA LEU A 396 -11.75 26.93 -3.24
C LEU A 396 -10.81 26.61 -2.05
N ARG A 397 -10.22 25.42 -2.04
CA ARG A 397 -9.24 25.02 -1.02
C ARG A 397 -7.93 25.81 -1.11
N GLN A 398 -7.53 26.24 -2.30
CA GLN A 398 -6.39 27.14 -2.47
C GLN A 398 -6.66 28.52 -1.87
N VAL A 399 -7.89 29.06 -2.05
CA VAL A 399 -8.27 30.33 -1.40
C VAL A 399 -8.23 30.22 0.11
N THR A 400 -8.75 29.15 0.70
CA THR A 400 -8.74 28.97 2.17
C THR A 400 -7.37 28.63 2.72
N GLY A 401 -6.52 27.94 1.96
CA GLY A 401 -5.17 27.52 2.39
C GLY A 401 -4.11 28.60 2.20
N ASN A 402 -4.03 29.17 1.00
CA ASN A 402 -3.14 30.28 0.65
C ASN A 402 -3.68 31.04 -0.57
N PRO A 403 -4.38 32.16 -0.40
CA PRO A 403 -4.98 32.93 -1.49
C PRO A 403 -3.95 33.46 -2.50
N ALA A 404 -2.71 33.67 -2.08
CA ALA A 404 -1.61 34.12 -2.95
C ALA A 404 -1.28 33.14 -4.10
N ILE A 405 -1.73 31.90 -4.01
CA ILE A 405 -1.61 30.91 -5.12
C ILE A 405 -2.44 31.35 -6.34
N LEU A 406 -3.59 31.98 -6.11
CA LEU A 406 -4.52 32.39 -7.18
C LEU A 406 -4.31 33.84 -7.63
N THR A 407 -3.92 34.71 -6.72
CA THR A 407 -3.74 36.14 -7.02
C THR A 407 -2.75 36.80 -6.05
N SER A 408 -1.88 37.64 -6.59
CA SER A 408 -0.96 38.46 -5.78
C SER A 408 -1.66 39.63 -5.08
N LYS A 409 -2.96 39.89 -5.35
CA LYS A 409 -3.72 40.98 -4.75
C LYS A 409 -4.19 40.71 -3.32
N VAL A 410 -4.19 39.45 -2.91
CA VAL A 410 -4.59 39.02 -1.57
C VAL A 410 -3.41 38.27 -0.96
N SER A 411 -2.66 38.96 -0.11
CA SER A 411 -1.47 38.43 0.56
C SER A 411 -1.75 37.95 1.99
N ASP A 412 -2.82 38.45 2.60
CA ASP A 412 -3.16 38.12 3.97
C ASP A 412 -3.62 36.68 4.08
N ASN A 413 -3.04 35.96 5.04
CA ASN A 413 -3.37 34.56 5.26
C ASN A 413 -3.61 34.29 6.77
N PRO A 414 -4.83 34.45 7.24
CA PRO A 414 -5.18 34.24 8.64
C PRO A 414 -4.86 32.84 9.17
N LYS A 415 -4.87 31.81 8.32
CA LYS A 415 -4.40 30.48 8.73
C LYS A 415 -2.91 30.45 9.07
N PHE A 416 -2.10 31.18 8.32
CA PHE A 416 -0.66 31.28 8.62
C PHE A 416 -0.40 32.08 9.88
N GLU A 417 -1.19 33.14 10.14
CA GLU A 417 -1.12 33.88 11.38
C GLU A 417 -1.47 32.99 12.57
N ARG A 418 -2.59 32.23 12.48
CA ARG A 418 -2.98 31.31 13.54
C ARG A 418 -2.00 30.16 13.71
N MET A 419 -1.47 29.62 12.61
CA MET A 419 -0.40 28.61 12.64
C MET A 419 0.82 29.12 13.42
N LEU A 420 1.21 30.37 13.18
CA LEU A 420 2.37 30.98 13.84
C LEU A 420 2.13 31.08 15.36
N GLU A 421 0.99 31.59 15.82
CA GLU A 421 0.60 31.64 17.23
C GLU A 421 0.66 30.23 17.87
N LEU A 422 0.10 29.22 17.23
CA LEU A 422 0.13 27.83 17.73
C LEU A 422 1.57 27.28 17.80
N VAL A 423 2.42 27.65 16.85
CA VAL A 423 3.84 27.24 16.89
C VAL A 423 4.57 27.95 18.03
N GLU A 424 4.31 29.25 18.26
CA GLU A 424 4.85 29.98 19.38
C GLU A 424 4.51 29.33 20.71
N ASP A 425 3.22 29.01 20.93
CA ASP A 425 2.74 28.31 22.13
C ASP A 425 3.45 26.96 22.36
N VAL A 426 3.57 26.14 21.31
CA VAL A 426 4.23 24.83 21.39
C VAL A 426 5.72 24.95 21.68
N VAL A 427 6.38 25.95 21.09
CA VAL A 427 7.83 26.18 21.28
C VAL A 427 8.13 26.76 22.66
N GLU A 428 7.27 27.64 23.17
CA GLU A 428 7.37 28.18 24.54
C GLU A 428 7.22 27.08 25.59
N ASP A 429 6.33 26.09 25.35
CA ASP A 429 6.20 24.89 26.18
C ASP A 429 7.42 23.94 26.06
N GLY A 430 8.42 24.28 25.26
CA GLY A 430 9.61 23.46 25.04
C GLY A 430 9.36 22.22 24.14
N LYS A 431 8.16 22.10 23.59
CA LYS A 431 7.70 20.95 22.78
C LYS A 431 8.04 21.10 21.29
N LYS A 432 7.75 20.06 20.51
CA LYS A 432 7.92 20.06 19.05
C LYS A 432 6.58 19.80 18.37
N CYS A 433 6.39 20.33 17.15
CA CYS A 433 5.20 20.11 16.36
C CYS A 433 5.49 19.68 14.91
N LEU A 434 4.49 18.98 14.34
CA LEU A 434 4.43 18.68 12.92
C LEU A 434 3.36 19.54 12.26
N ILE A 435 3.65 20.04 11.05
CA ILE A 435 2.68 20.81 10.26
C ILE A 435 2.46 20.11 8.93
N PHE A 436 1.21 19.84 8.62
CA PHE A 436 0.80 19.11 7.42
C PHE A 436 -0.07 19.96 6.50
N SER A 437 0.14 19.80 5.20
CA SER A 437 -0.78 20.22 4.15
C SER A 437 -0.79 19.22 3.00
N ASN A 438 -1.83 19.24 2.19
CA ASN A 438 -1.89 18.44 0.97
C ASN A 438 -0.94 18.97 -0.12
N TRP A 439 -0.53 20.24 -0.06
CA TRP A 439 0.18 20.93 -1.15
C TRP A 439 1.48 21.60 -0.73
N THR A 440 2.50 21.45 -1.58
CA THR A 440 3.78 22.17 -1.44
C THR A 440 3.61 23.68 -1.53
N ASN A 441 2.66 24.17 -2.33
CA ASN A 441 2.34 25.61 -2.46
C ASN A 441 1.78 26.25 -1.18
N ILE A 442 1.39 25.45 -0.19
CA ILE A 442 1.01 25.92 1.16
C ILE A 442 2.17 25.70 2.12
N ILE A 443 2.82 24.54 2.06
CA ILE A 443 3.92 24.17 2.96
C ILE A 443 5.14 25.08 2.78
N ASN A 444 5.58 25.35 1.54
CA ASN A 444 6.78 26.14 1.30
C ASN A 444 6.63 27.58 1.81
N PRO A 445 5.54 28.34 1.53
CA PRO A 445 5.33 29.67 2.11
C PRO A 445 5.20 29.66 3.65
N ALA A 446 4.57 28.64 4.24
CA ALA A 446 4.49 28.48 5.69
C ALA A 446 5.89 28.27 6.31
N PHE A 447 6.73 27.47 5.66
CA PHE A 447 8.10 27.25 6.06
C PHE A 447 8.95 28.54 5.97
N ASP A 448 8.82 29.29 4.89
CA ASP A 448 9.53 30.57 4.70
C ASP A 448 9.09 31.61 5.74
N LEU A 449 7.79 31.66 6.06
CA LEU A 449 7.27 32.54 7.11
C LEU A 449 7.88 32.20 8.48
N LEU A 450 7.94 30.94 8.86
CA LEU A 450 8.55 30.52 10.13
C LEU A 450 10.03 30.85 10.17
N LYS A 451 10.78 30.69 9.09
CA LYS A 451 12.17 31.15 9.00
C LYS A 451 12.31 32.66 9.18
N LEU A 452 11.45 33.42 8.50
CA LEU A 452 11.45 34.89 8.61
C LEU A 452 11.17 35.36 10.05
N LYS A 453 10.36 34.59 10.79
CA LYS A 453 10.06 34.86 12.21
C LYS A 453 11.12 34.33 13.18
N GLY A 454 12.23 33.81 12.69
CA GLY A 454 13.37 33.36 13.49
C GLY A 454 13.31 31.95 14.01
N PHE A 455 12.32 31.16 13.60
CA PHE A 455 12.30 29.72 13.88
C PHE A 455 13.32 28.96 13.02
N ASN A 456 13.74 27.79 13.50
CA ASN A 456 14.62 26.87 12.77
C ASN A 456 13.84 25.62 12.29
N PRO A 457 12.87 25.76 11.35
CA PRO A 457 12.04 24.66 10.92
C PRO A 457 12.79 23.68 10.03
N ALA A 458 12.36 22.44 10.02
CA ALA A 458 12.75 21.39 9.06
C ALA A 458 11.66 21.23 8.00
N LEU A 459 12.05 20.77 6.79
CA LEU A 459 11.13 20.59 5.66
C LEU A 459 11.21 19.16 5.12
N TYR A 460 10.06 18.51 4.94
CA TYR A 460 9.97 17.16 4.39
C TYR A 460 8.88 17.06 3.31
N THR A 461 9.28 17.21 2.05
CA THR A 461 8.37 17.16 0.89
C THR A 461 8.85 16.18 -0.17
N GLY A 462 8.03 15.97 -1.20
CA GLY A 462 8.44 15.20 -2.38
C GLY A 462 9.48 15.91 -3.25
N GLU A 463 9.65 17.23 -3.09
CA GLU A 463 10.57 18.06 -3.88
C GLU A 463 11.99 18.09 -3.31
N ASN A 464 12.15 17.96 -1.99
CA ASN A 464 13.45 17.99 -1.32
C ASN A 464 14.03 16.59 -1.03
N THR A 465 13.89 15.65 -1.96
CA THR A 465 14.27 14.24 -1.80
C THR A 465 15.71 14.03 -1.35
N ASP A 466 16.64 14.91 -1.72
CA ASP A 466 18.07 14.76 -1.45
C ASP A 466 18.47 15.06 0.00
N CYS A 467 17.69 15.88 0.69
CA CYS A 467 18.02 16.32 2.05
C CYS A 467 16.94 15.99 3.10
N ARG A 468 15.76 15.54 2.70
CA ARG A 468 14.62 15.34 3.62
C ARG A 468 14.91 14.35 4.75
N GLU A 469 15.71 13.32 4.55
CA GLU A 469 16.09 12.39 5.61
C GLU A 469 16.99 13.07 6.64
N ALA A 470 17.95 13.90 6.19
CA ALA A 470 18.76 14.72 7.07
C ALA A 470 17.91 15.75 7.85
N GLU A 471 16.90 16.34 7.21
CA GLU A 471 15.96 17.26 7.85
C GLU A 471 15.10 16.55 8.92
N LYS A 472 14.64 15.32 8.64
CA LYS A 472 13.96 14.48 9.64
C LYS A 472 14.87 14.18 10.83
N ASP A 473 16.10 13.75 10.56
CA ASP A 473 17.06 13.42 11.62
C ASP A 473 17.42 14.67 12.44
N ARG A 474 17.56 15.84 11.80
CA ARG A 474 17.73 17.12 12.46
C ARG A 474 16.53 17.44 13.37
N PHE A 475 15.31 17.26 12.89
CA PHE A 475 14.11 17.45 13.72
C PHE A 475 14.10 16.48 14.92
N MET A 476 14.51 15.24 14.76
CA MET A 476 14.51 14.25 15.85
C MET A 476 15.59 14.56 16.91
N THR A 477 16.78 15.00 16.51
CA THR A 477 17.96 15.08 17.38
C THR A 477 18.30 16.51 17.85
N ASP A 478 18.08 17.52 17.01
CA ASP A 478 18.41 18.92 17.34
C ASP A 478 17.30 19.56 18.18
N THR A 479 17.66 20.03 19.37
CA THR A 479 16.76 20.71 20.30
C THR A 479 16.31 22.09 19.81
N SER A 480 17.06 22.73 18.92
CA SER A 480 16.69 24.02 18.30
C SER A 480 15.68 23.87 17.17
N CYS A 481 15.61 22.70 16.55
CA CYS A 481 14.64 22.38 15.50
C CYS A 481 13.33 21.88 16.13
N LYS A 482 12.38 22.81 16.31
CA LYS A 482 11.11 22.54 17.01
C LYS A 482 9.95 22.21 16.08
N VAL A 483 10.06 22.54 14.80
CA VAL A 483 8.97 22.41 13.81
C VAL A 483 9.45 21.61 12.61
N LEU A 484 8.64 20.64 12.19
CA LEU A 484 8.83 19.93 10.92
C LEU A 484 7.57 20.09 10.07
N LEU A 485 7.74 20.70 8.89
CA LEU A 485 6.66 20.87 7.92
C LEU A 485 6.78 19.85 6.80
N GLY A 486 5.65 19.36 6.32
CA GLY A 486 5.67 18.50 5.13
C GLY A 486 4.31 18.21 4.54
N THR A 487 4.35 17.64 3.35
CA THR A 487 3.12 17.22 2.69
C THR A 487 2.60 15.90 3.28
N ILE A 488 1.28 15.76 3.33
CA ILE A 488 0.59 14.57 3.84
C ILE A 488 1.10 13.29 3.15
N ASP A 489 1.30 13.33 1.83
CA ASP A 489 1.77 12.17 1.09
C ASP A 489 3.25 11.84 1.35
N ALA A 490 4.10 12.83 1.62
CA ALA A 490 5.52 12.60 1.89
C ALA A 490 5.76 12.15 3.33
N MET A 491 5.16 12.81 4.31
CA MET A 491 5.35 12.52 5.74
C MET A 491 4.37 11.48 6.29
N GLY A 492 3.23 11.30 5.64
CA GLY A 492 2.17 10.38 6.09
C GLY A 492 2.54 8.89 6.01
N THR A 493 3.70 8.52 5.48
CA THR A 493 4.10 7.12 5.32
C THR A 493 5.47 6.83 5.91
N GLY A 494 5.56 5.75 6.70
CA GLY A 494 6.82 5.10 7.09
C GLY A 494 7.74 5.87 8.04
N LEU A 495 7.41 7.08 8.49
CA LEU A 495 8.24 7.86 9.41
C LEU A 495 7.86 7.61 10.87
N THR A 496 8.83 7.70 11.75
CA THR A 496 8.63 7.76 13.21
C THR A 496 9.06 9.14 13.69
N LEU A 497 8.10 9.92 14.23
CA LEU A 497 8.28 11.32 14.61
C LEU A 497 7.80 11.58 16.04
N THR A 498 8.08 10.65 16.94
CA THR A 498 7.64 10.67 18.35
C THR A 498 8.25 11.79 19.19
N ALA A 499 9.18 12.57 18.63
CA ALA A 499 9.69 13.77 19.27
C ALA A 499 8.65 14.91 19.32
N ALA A 500 7.62 14.86 18.47
CA ALA A 500 6.54 15.85 18.47
C ALA A 500 5.39 15.41 19.37
N SER A 501 4.74 16.38 20.02
CA SER A 501 3.51 16.20 20.80
C SER A 501 2.30 16.92 20.19
N THR A 502 2.50 17.67 19.12
CA THR A 502 1.43 18.45 18.46
C THR A 502 1.49 18.25 16.96
N VAL A 503 0.32 18.05 16.34
CA VAL A 503 0.13 17.97 14.89
C VAL A 503 -0.83 19.07 14.46
N ILE A 504 -0.43 19.88 13.50
CA ILE A 504 -1.24 20.97 12.95
C ILE A 504 -1.53 20.68 11.48
N PHE A 505 -2.80 20.58 11.12
CA PHE A 505 -3.25 20.48 9.73
C PHE A 505 -3.67 21.85 9.23
N LEU A 506 -2.95 22.41 8.24
CA LEU A 506 -3.32 23.65 7.55
C LEU A 506 -4.53 23.43 6.63
N ASP A 507 -4.67 22.20 6.14
CA ASP A 507 -5.81 21.74 5.38
C ASP A 507 -5.98 20.22 5.59
N GLU A 508 -7.20 19.75 5.55
CA GLU A 508 -7.54 18.37 5.87
C GLU A 508 -7.52 17.47 4.62
N PRO A 509 -7.00 16.24 4.68
CA PRO A 509 -7.11 15.32 3.56
C PRO A 509 -8.56 14.85 3.39
N TRP A 510 -8.95 14.51 2.16
CA TRP A 510 -10.28 13.96 1.86
C TRP A 510 -10.53 12.58 2.48
N ASN A 511 -9.47 11.88 2.81
CA ASN A 511 -9.53 10.51 3.32
C ASN A 511 -9.09 10.47 4.79
N ARG A 512 -9.99 9.96 5.65
CA ARG A 512 -9.73 9.79 7.09
C ARG A 512 -8.49 8.92 7.34
N ALA A 513 -8.30 7.86 6.58
CA ALA A 513 -7.13 6.98 6.75
C ALA A 513 -5.80 7.71 6.50
N LYS A 514 -5.74 8.66 5.55
CA LYS A 514 -4.54 9.51 5.35
C LYS A 514 -4.30 10.42 6.55
N LYS A 515 -5.35 10.97 7.15
CA LYS A 515 -5.25 11.80 8.35
C LYS A 515 -4.74 10.98 9.53
N ASP A 516 -5.35 9.83 9.77
CA ASP A 516 -4.93 8.89 10.82
C ASP A 516 -3.46 8.47 10.65
N GLN A 517 -3.01 8.27 9.40
CA GLN A 517 -1.60 7.98 9.11
C GLN A 517 -0.66 9.11 9.55
N CYS A 518 -1.02 10.37 9.32
CA CYS A 518 -0.24 11.52 9.76
C CYS A 518 -0.22 11.65 11.29
N GLU A 519 -1.38 11.49 11.93
CA GLU A 519 -1.52 11.51 13.39
C GLU A 519 -0.68 10.41 14.05
N ASP A 520 -0.63 9.24 13.42
CA ASP A 520 0.12 8.08 13.90
C ASP A 520 1.64 8.21 13.73
N ARG A 521 2.15 9.32 13.18
CA ARG A 521 3.58 9.67 13.23
C ARG A 521 4.01 10.07 14.64
N VAL A 522 3.12 10.70 15.40
CA VAL A 522 3.33 11.11 16.80
C VAL A 522 2.72 10.13 17.79
N HIS A 523 1.60 9.50 17.46
CA HIS A 523 0.86 8.59 18.34
C HIS A 523 1.25 7.12 18.07
N ARG A 524 2.39 6.73 18.62
CA ARG A 524 3.00 5.39 18.45
C ARG A 524 3.54 4.85 19.77
N ILE A 525 4.00 3.60 19.74
CA ILE A 525 4.80 3.01 20.81
C ILE A 525 5.93 3.98 21.19
N GLY A 526 5.98 4.33 22.49
CA GLY A 526 6.95 5.28 23.04
C GLY A 526 6.40 6.69 23.27
N THR A 527 5.19 7.02 22.82
CA THR A 527 4.50 8.29 23.14
C THR A 527 4.11 8.31 24.62
N LYS A 528 4.53 9.35 25.34
CA LYS A 528 4.30 9.48 26.79
C LYS A 528 3.18 10.45 27.14
N GLU A 529 2.86 11.38 26.26
CA GLU A 529 1.87 12.44 26.47
C GLU A 529 0.78 12.37 25.42
N SER A 530 -0.43 12.81 25.77
CA SER A 530 -1.56 12.96 24.83
C SER A 530 -1.20 13.90 23.70
N PRO A 531 -1.15 13.48 22.45
CA PRO A 531 -0.83 14.38 21.35
C PRO A 531 -2.02 15.28 21.00
N ASN A 532 -1.76 16.56 20.80
CA ASN A 532 -2.73 17.52 20.29
C ASN A 532 -2.81 17.44 18.76
N ILE A 533 -4.02 17.21 18.25
CA ILE A 533 -4.31 17.14 16.81
C ILE A 533 -5.16 18.36 16.44
N ILE A 534 -4.53 19.38 15.89
CA ILE A 534 -5.15 20.66 15.59
C ILE A 534 -5.48 20.74 14.10
N THR A 535 -6.70 21.08 13.77
CA THR A 535 -7.13 21.29 12.37
C THR A 535 -7.57 22.72 12.18
N LEU A 536 -6.88 23.47 11.30
CA LEU A 536 -7.23 24.85 10.96
C LEU A 536 -8.27 24.88 9.84
N MET A 537 -9.38 25.54 10.07
CA MET A 537 -10.49 25.65 9.11
C MET A 537 -10.94 27.11 8.96
N CYS A 538 -11.13 27.56 7.72
CA CYS A 538 -11.82 28.83 7.49
C CYS A 538 -13.31 28.64 7.71
N LYS A 539 -13.89 29.48 8.58
CA LYS A 539 -15.31 29.42 8.97
C LYS A 539 -16.25 29.66 7.78
N GLY A 540 -17.32 28.87 7.68
CA GLY A 540 -18.32 28.99 6.63
C GLY A 540 -17.87 28.56 5.24
N THR A 541 -16.75 27.84 5.12
CA THR A 541 -16.17 27.47 3.83
C THR A 541 -16.18 25.97 3.54
N ILE A 542 -15.59 25.62 2.42
CA ILE A 542 -15.36 24.22 2.02
C ILE A 542 -14.58 23.41 3.08
N ASP A 543 -13.74 24.06 3.90
CA ASP A 543 -12.95 23.38 4.92
C ASP A 543 -13.83 22.69 5.96
N GLU A 544 -14.84 23.39 6.48
CA GLU A 544 -15.81 22.80 7.43
C GLU A 544 -16.60 21.66 6.80
N ARG A 545 -16.96 21.83 5.52
CA ARG A 545 -17.73 20.82 4.80
C ARG A 545 -16.93 19.54 4.58
N ILE A 546 -15.65 19.68 4.23
CA ILE A 546 -14.71 18.54 4.14
C ILE A 546 -14.58 17.88 5.50
N HIS A 547 -14.34 18.66 6.55
CA HIS A 547 -14.24 18.15 7.91
C HIS A 547 -15.46 17.32 8.30
N ASN A 548 -16.66 17.85 8.04
CA ASN A 548 -17.90 17.14 8.29
C ASN A 548 -18.01 15.83 7.51
N ILE A 549 -17.56 15.79 6.27
CA ILE A 549 -17.55 14.56 5.45
C ILE A 549 -16.56 13.55 6.04
N VAL A 550 -15.36 13.98 6.41
CA VAL A 550 -14.30 13.13 6.95
C VAL A 550 -14.69 12.55 8.32
N TYR A 551 -15.36 13.31 9.17
CA TYR A 551 -15.69 12.91 10.54
C TYR A 551 -17.11 12.36 10.76
N ARG A 552 -18.12 12.75 9.96
CA ARG A 552 -19.51 12.32 10.15
C ARG A 552 -19.85 10.96 9.54
N LYS A 553 -18.92 10.09 9.31
CA LYS A 553 -19.13 8.72 8.81
C LYS A 553 -20.10 7.83 9.64
N GLY A 554 -20.80 8.37 10.63
CA GLY A 554 -21.83 7.65 11.41
C GLY A 554 -23.27 7.87 10.95
N LYS A 555 -23.58 8.88 10.09
CA LYS A 555 -24.95 9.18 9.61
C LYS A 555 -25.09 9.39 8.08
N ILE A 556 -23.99 9.53 7.36
CA ILE A 556 -23.91 9.50 5.89
C ILE A 556 -23.10 8.26 5.49
N SER A 557 -23.32 7.16 6.21
CA SER A 557 -22.55 5.91 6.11
C SER A 557 -22.72 5.18 4.78
N ASP A 558 -23.56 5.65 3.89
CA ASP A 558 -23.81 5.03 2.58
C ASP A 558 -23.02 5.67 1.43
N ILE A 559 -22.21 6.70 1.74
CA ILE A 559 -21.38 7.37 0.72
C ILE A 559 -19.92 7.11 1.03
N ILE A 560 -19.40 6.06 0.45
CA ILE A 560 -18.00 5.65 0.55
C ILE A 560 -17.19 6.53 -0.39
N ILE A 561 -16.36 7.42 0.19
CA ILE A 561 -15.42 8.26 -0.56
C ILE A 561 -14.05 7.61 -0.55
N ASP A 562 -13.71 6.93 -1.64
CA ASP A 562 -12.45 6.22 -1.80
C ASP A 562 -11.38 7.03 -2.49
N LYS A 563 -11.82 7.77 -3.48
CA LYS A 563 -10.98 8.66 -4.28
C LYS A 563 -11.61 10.03 -4.30
N GLU A 564 -10.79 11.04 -4.44
CA GLU A 564 -11.25 12.38 -4.75
C GLU A 564 -12.24 12.39 -5.93
N GLU A 565 -12.03 11.51 -6.90
CA GLU A 565 -12.92 11.33 -8.07
C GLU A 565 -14.34 10.83 -7.73
N ASP A 566 -14.53 10.10 -6.62
CA ASP A 566 -15.83 9.54 -6.23
C ASP A 566 -16.73 10.61 -5.56
N ILE A 567 -16.14 11.63 -4.94
CA ILE A 567 -16.84 12.81 -4.44
C ILE A 567 -17.63 13.48 -5.56
N PHE A 568 -17.05 13.51 -6.76
CA PHE A 568 -17.58 14.23 -7.92
C PHE A 568 -18.60 13.43 -8.73
N LYS A 569 -18.62 12.11 -8.54
CA LYS A 569 -19.64 11.24 -9.13
C LYS A 569 -20.95 11.27 -8.37
N ASN A 570 -20.96 11.86 -7.15
CA ASN A 570 -22.16 11.98 -6.34
C ASN A 570 -22.66 13.43 -6.29
N PRO A 571 -23.73 13.77 -7.04
CA PRO A 571 -24.27 15.13 -7.08
C PRO A 571 -24.67 15.70 -5.72
N LYS A 572 -25.09 14.83 -4.77
CA LYS A 572 -25.48 15.27 -3.41
C LYS A 572 -24.26 15.76 -2.62
N ILE A 573 -23.11 15.11 -2.76
CA ILE A 573 -21.87 15.54 -2.09
C ILE A 573 -21.38 16.85 -2.73
N LEU A 574 -21.34 16.90 -4.06
CA LEU A 574 -20.92 18.10 -4.77
C LEU A 574 -21.80 19.30 -4.39
N ASN A 575 -23.12 19.14 -4.39
CA ASN A 575 -24.05 20.18 -3.97
C ASN A 575 -23.82 20.59 -2.50
N TYR A 576 -23.55 19.66 -1.60
CA TYR A 576 -23.23 19.98 -0.21
C TYR A 576 -21.90 20.76 -0.10
N LEU A 577 -20.87 20.37 -0.85
CA LEU A 577 -19.57 21.07 -0.85
C LEU A 577 -19.66 22.49 -1.44
N LEU A 578 -20.57 22.73 -2.37
CA LEU A 578 -20.78 24.01 -3.04
C LEU A 578 -21.94 24.82 -2.44
N SER A 579 -22.69 24.31 -1.46
CA SER A 579 -23.81 25.04 -0.86
C SER A 579 -23.32 26.36 -0.26
N GLN A 580 -24.06 27.44 -0.49
CA GLN A 580 -23.98 28.66 0.29
C GLN A 580 -24.89 28.48 1.50
N ASN A 581 -24.38 28.67 2.71
CA ASN A 581 -25.24 28.74 3.91
C ASN A 581 -25.92 30.08 3.97
#